data_242fd25dcc9a413073153c80728f12a6
#
_entry.id   242fd25dcc9a413073153c80728f12a6
#
_cell.length_a   1.000
_cell.length_b   1.000
_cell.length_c   1.000
_cell.angle_alpha   90.00
_cell.angle_beta   90.00
_cell.angle_gamma   90.00
#
_symmetry.space_group_name_H-M   'P 1'
#
loop_
_entity.id
_entity.type
_entity.pdbx_description
1 polymer ?
#
loop_
_entity_poly.entity_id
_entity_poly.type
_entity_poly.pdbx_seq_one_letter_code
_entity_poly.pdbx_strand_id
1 'polypeptide(L)'
;MNSDSNETKIQTEAEPTTGSGSAPEWLFVLIALLAFWGMGFLDSHGGGFDARVYAPYTSYRELEDEWPPERGPNWKKGRPAFMQYCAPCHQESGLGNPANNVPPLVHSEWVLAEGPNRVIRIVLNGLQGPVKVVGKDFNSNGMLPWRETVTDDRQIADILTFIRGNKEWGHSASPVTPEQVTKIREETKDRSVQWTIDELLKVSEK
;
A
#
# COMPACT_ATOMS: atom_id res chain seq x y z
N MET A 1 26.13 -78.56 20.43
CA MET A 1 25.90 -77.40 19.60
C MET A 1 24.72 -76.70 20.22
N ASN A 2 24.97 -75.79 21.13
CA ASN A 2 23.96 -74.97 21.79
C ASN A 2 23.68 -73.74 20.91
N SER A 3 22.43 -73.55 20.52
CA SER A 3 21.96 -72.40 19.90
C SER A 3 21.32 -71.50 20.98
N ASP A 4 22.07 -70.47 21.42
CA ASP A 4 21.52 -69.45 22.29
C ASP A 4 20.67 -68.45 21.45
N SER A 5 19.36 -68.55 21.60
CA SER A 5 18.44 -67.57 21.09
C SER A 5 18.35 -66.44 22.06
N ASN A 6 19.01 -65.32 21.68
CA ASN A 6 18.97 -64.10 22.40
C ASN A 6 17.65 -63.33 22.05
N GLU A 7 16.60 -63.60 22.82
CA GLU A 7 15.35 -62.83 22.74
C GLU A 7 15.56 -61.45 23.36
N THR A 8 15.65 -60.44 22.50
CA THR A 8 15.64 -59.05 22.89
C THR A 8 14.25 -58.73 23.46
N LYS A 9 14.13 -58.69 24.79
CA LYS A 9 12.92 -58.18 25.44
C LYS A 9 12.75 -56.70 25.09
N ILE A 10 11.81 -56.42 24.21
CA ILE A 10 11.31 -55.08 24.00
C ILE A 10 10.61 -54.67 25.30
N GLN A 11 11.23 -53.75 26.05
CA GLN A 11 10.59 -53.11 27.18
C GLN A 11 9.50 -52.19 26.61
N THR A 12 8.25 -52.61 26.69
CA THR A 12 7.12 -51.70 26.47
C THR A 12 7.12 -50.68 27.58
N GLU A 13 7.55 -49.48 27.26
CA GLU A 13 7.42 -48.29 28.14
C GLU A 13 5.92 -48.13 28.49
N ALA A 14 5.60 -48.12 29.77
CA ALA A 14 4.22 -47.93 30.22
C ALA A 14 3.69 -46.59 29.74
N GLU A 15 2.55 -46.59 29.08
CA GLU A 15 1.90 -45.32 28.66
C GLU A 15 1.69 -44.44 29.89
N PRO A 16 1.98 -43.13 29.79
CA PRO A 16 1.77 -42.20 30.90
C PRO A 16 0.28 -42.17 31.26
N THR A 17 -0.05 -42.69 32.43
CA THR A 17 -1.39 -42.57 32.99
C THR A 17 -1.63 -41.13 33.39
N THR A 18 -2.69 -40.49 32.85
CA THR A 18 -3.17 -39.22 33.33
C THR A 18 -3.52 -39.31 34.80
N GLY A 19 -2.63 -38.86 35.67
CA GLY A 19 -2.91 -38.77 37.09
C GLY A 19 -4.11 -37.87 37.33
N SER A 20 -5.05 -38.29 38.19
CA SER A 20 -6.19 -37.50 38.64
C SER A 20 -5.77 -36.39 39.63
N GLY A 21 -4.73 -35.62 39.28
CA GLY A 21 -4.35 -34.42 40.00
C GLY A 21 -5.34 -33.31 39.74
N SER A 22 -5.95 -32.74 40.80
CA SER A 22 -6.74 -31.50 40.60
C SER A 22 -5.86 -30.41 40.01
N ALA A 23 -6.39 -29.69 39.03
CA ALA A 23 -5.67 -28.56 38.46
C ALA A 23 -5.34 -27.54 39.55
N PRO A 24 -4.12 -27.00 39.60
CA PRO A 24 -3.72 -26.06 40.65
C PRO A 24 -4.57 -24.79 40.56
N GLU A 25 -4.99 -24.26 41.68
CA GLU A 25 -5.91 -23.13 41.78
C GLU A 25 -5.39 -21.87 41.04
N TRP A 26 -4.07 -21.65 41.06
CA TRP A 26 -3.46 -20.53 40.32
C TRP A 26 -3.73 -20.60 38.78
N LEU A 27 -3.93 -21.79 38.23
CA LEU A 27 -4.23 -21.97 36.79
C LEU A 27 -5.59 -21.36 36.45
N PHE A 28 -6.59 -21.49 37.29
CA PHE A 28 -7.90 -20.88 37.08
C PHE A 28 -7.83 -19.35 37.15
N VAL A 29 -7.00 -18.82 38.08
CA VAL A 29 -6.76 -17.37 38.15
C VAL A 29 -6.08 -16.88 36.87
N LEU A 30 -5.07 -17.60 36.39
CA LEU A 30 -4.36 -17.25 35.13
C LEU A 30 -5.31 -17.27 33.93
N ILE A 31 -6.15 -18.30 33.80
CA ILE A 31 -7.14 -18.41 32.71
C ILE A 31 -8.14 -17.25 32.78
N ALA A 32 -8.62 -16.90 33.98
CA ALA A 32 -9.53 -15.76 34.17
C ALA A 32 -8.90 -14.42 33.76
N LEU A 33 -7.64 -14.21 34.12
CA LEU A 33 -6.89 -13.00 33.70
C LEU A 33 -6.67 -12.96 32.17
N LEU A 34 -6.31 -14.07 31.56
CA LEU A 34 -6.14 -14.16 30.12
C LEU A 34 -7.47 -13.98 29.38
N ALA A 35 -8.57 -14.52 29.90
CA ALA A 35 -9.89 -14.33 29.32
C ALA A 35 -10.34 -12.86 29.41
N PHE A 36 -10.13 -12.24 30.57
CA PHE A 36 -10.43 -10.81 30.77
C PHE A 36 -9.60 -9.92 29.81
N TRP A 37 -8.29 -10.18 29.75
CA TRP A 37 -7.42 -9.45 28.83
C TRP A 37 -7.81 -9.69 27.35
N GLY A 38 -8.10 -10.95 26.99
CA GLY A 38 -8.53 -11.33 25.64
C GLY A 38 -9.85 -10.66 25.24
N MET A 39 -10.82 -10.55 26.16
CA MET A 39 -12.06 -9.82 25.91
C MET A 39 -11.80 -8.32 25.67
N GLY A 40 -10.97 -7.69 26.50
CA GLY A 40 -10.59 -6.29 26.30
C GLY A 40 -9.82 -6.06 24.98
N PHE A 41 -8.97 -7.01 24.61
CA PHE A 41 -8.26 -6.97 23.33
C PHE A 41 -9.22 -7.11 22.13
N LEU A 42 -10.17 -8.05 22.19
CA LEU A 42 -11.18 -8.23 21.15
C LEU A 42 -12.12 -7.03 21.05
N ASP A 43 -12.51 -6.43 22.17
CA ASP A 43 -13.35 -5.22 22.19
C ASP A 43 -12.64 -4.03 21.52
N SER A 44 -11.34 -3.89 21.77
CA SER A 44 -10.56 -2.77 21.22
C SER A 44 -10.05 -2.98 19.79
N HIS A 45 -9.92 -4.23 19.33
CA HIS A 45 -9.34 -4.58 18.02
C HIS A 45 -10.25 -5.42 17.13
N GLY A 46 -11.37 -5.92 17.65
CA GLY A 46 -12.27 -6.87 16.98
C GLY A 46 -13.29 -6.25 16.02
N GLY A 47 -13.09 -5.00 15.54
CA GLY A 47 -13.95 -4.40 14.51
C GLY A 47 -15.37 -4.05 14.97
N GLY A 48 -15.65 -3.94 16.27
CA GLY A 48 -16.90 -3.45 16.85
C GLY A 48 -18.11 -4.37 16.64
N PHE A 49 -17.90 -5.66 16.40
CA PHE A 49 -18.97 -6.63 16.14
C PHE A 49 -19.98 -6.18 15.06
N ASP A 50 -19.50 -5.49 14.02
CA ASP A 50 -20.33 -5.04 12.92
C ASP A 50 -20.98 -6.26 12.25
N ALA A 51 -22.32 -6.29 12.18
CA ALA A 51 -23.08 -7.40 11.60
C ALA A 51 -22.63 -7.72 10.16
N ARG A 52 -22.08 -6.74 9.44
CA ARG A 52 -21.53 -6.91 8.10
C ARG A 52 -20.28 -7.80 8.05
N VAL A 53 -19.53 -7.90 9.14
CA VAL A 53 -18.37 -8.82 9.24
C VAL A 53 -18.82 -10.28 9.26
N TYR A 54 -20.04 -10.53 9.72
CA TYR A 54 -20.63 -11.86 9.87
C TYR A 54 -21.66 -12.18 8.78
N ALA A 55 -21.83 -11.31 7.79
CA ALA A 55 -22.72 -11.58 6.65
C ALA A 55 -22.21 -12.82 5.90
N PRO A 56 -23.10 -13.75 5.51
CA PRO A 56 -22.71 -14.97 4.83
C PRO A 56 -22.33 -14.67 3.38
N TYR A 57 -21.11 -14.20 3.17
CA TYR A 57 -20.57 -14.01 1.85
C TYR A 57 -20.25 -15.36 1.21
N THR A 58 -20.72 -15.59 0.02
CA THR A 58 -20.52 -16.83 -0.71
C THR A 58 -19.22 -16.84 -1.50
N SER A 59 -18.62 -15.66 -1.73
CA SER A 59 -17.37 -15.50 -2.44
C SER A 59 -16.61 -14.24 -1.96
N TYR A 60 -15.29 -14.25 -2.16
CA TYR A 60 -14.44 -13.07 -1.92
C TYR A 60 -14.87 -11.87 -2.78
N ARG A 61 -15.37 -12.12 -3.99
CA ARG A 61 -15.86 -11.08 -4.90
C ARG A 61 -17.13 -10.42 -4.37
N GLU A 62 -18.04 -11.20 -3.80
CA GLU A 62 -19.25 -10.68 -3.14
C GLU A 62 -18.90 -9.83 -1.93
N LEU A 63 -17.87 -10.24 -1.17
CA LEU A 63 -17.33 -9.43 -0.07
C LEU A 63 -16.73 -8.10 -0.58
N GLU A 64 -16.03 -8.10 -1.71
CA GLU A 64 -15.49 -6.87 -2.32
C GLU A 64 -16.59 -5.96 -2.87
N ASP A 65 -17.68 -6.53 -3.40
CA ASP A 65 -18.81 -5.78 -3.96
C ASP A 65 -19.71 -5.20 -2.86
N GLU A 66 -19.95 -5.93 -1.77
CA GLU A 66 -20.78 -5.48 -0.64
C GLU A 66 -20.01 -4.68 0.42
N TRP A 67 -18.76 -5.06 0.71
CA TRP A 67 -17.89 -4.23 1.51
C TRP A 67 -17.63 -2.97 0.70
N PRO A 68 -18.13 -1.79 1.12
CA PRO A 68 -17.87 -0.61 0.33
C PRO A 68 -16.34 -0.50 0.22
N PRO A 69 -15.75 -0.69 -0.97
CA PRO A 69 -14.39 -0.28 -1.16
C PRO A 69 -14.39 1.17 -0.68
N GLU A 70 -13.38 1.57 0.06
CA GLU A 70 -13.21 2.98 0.40
C GLU A 70 -13.40 3.71 -0.93
N ARG A 71 -14.62 4.26 -1.12
CA ARG A 71 -15.05 4.86 -2.39
C ARG A 71 -14.29 6.16 -2.51
N GLY A 72 -13.11 6.04 -3.06
CA GLY A 72 -12.24 7.18 -3.22
C GLY A 72 -10.78 6.76 -3.14
N PRO A 73 -9.90 7.61 -3.62
CA PRO A 73 -8.47 7.40 -3.56
C PRO A 73 -8.02 7.35 -2.10
N ASN A 74 -7.29 6.29 -1.77
CA ASN A 74 -6.89 5.99 -0.40
C ASN A 74 -5.43 6.37 -0.18
N TRP A 75 -5.22 7.49 0.49
CA TRP A 75 -3.87 7.96 0.80
C TRP A 75 -3.06 6.95 1.65
N LYS A 76 -3.70 6.13 2.50
CA LYS A 76 -3.02 5.10 3.29
C LYS A 76 -2.46 3.98 2.42
N LYS A 77 -3.18 3.59 1.36
CA LYS A 77 -2.71 2.62 0.37
C LYS A 77 -1.67 3.25 -0.58
N GLY A 78 -1.75 4.53 -0.81
CA GLY A 78 -0.81 5.27 -1.65
C GLY A 78 0.61 5.30 -1.10
N ARG A 79 0.80 5.36 0.23
CA ARG A 79 2.14 5.42 0.83
C ARG A 79 3.00 4.18 0.53
N PRO A 80 2.56 2.93 0.76
CA PRO A 80 3.36 1.74 0.41
C PRO A 80 3.72 1.69 -1.07
N ALA A 81 2.78 2.02 -1.95
CA ALA A 81 3.04 2.04 -3.38
C ALA A 81 4.01 3.17 -3.78
N PHE A 82 3.92 4.36 -3.16
CA PHE A 82 4.90 5.43 -3.31
C PHE A 82 6.30 4.98 -2.90
N MET A 83 6.42 4.31 -1.74
CA MET A 83 7.70 3.78 -1.25
C MET A 83 8.31 2.79 -2.23
N GLN A 84 7.50 1.96 -2.86
CA GLN A 84 7.95 0.95 -3.82
C GLN A 84 8.41 1.54 -5.17
N TYR A 85 7.64 2.47 -5.74
CA TYR A 85 7.83 2.91 -7.12
C TYR A 85 8.47 4.29 -7.24
N CYS A 86 8.22 5.20 -6.32
CA CYS A 86 8.60 6.61 -6.45
C CYS A 86 9.75 7.01 -5.53
N ALA A 87 9.76 6.50 -4.29
CA ALA A 87 10.76 6.84 -3.28
C ALA A 87 12.20 6.47 -3.66
N PRO A 88 12.49 5.42 -4.44
CA PRO A 88 13.86 5.14 -4.89
C PRO A 88 14.54 6.32 -5.59
N CYS A 89 13.78 7.15 -6.32
CA CYS A 89 14.28 8.35 -6.97
C CYS A 89 13.94 9.62 -6.16
N HIS A 90 12.68 9.79 -5.76
CA HIS A 90 12.19 11.01 -5.10
C HIS A 90 12.45 11.04 -3.59
N GLN A 91 13.01 9.98 -3.03
CA GLN A 91 13.23 9.71 -1.60
C GLN A 91 11.92 9.61 -0.80
N GLU A 92 11.96 8.97 0.35
CA GLU A 92 10.82 8.84 1.26
C GLU A 92 10.30 10.22 1.72
N SER A 93 11.23 11.16 1.92
CA SER A 93 10.93 12.54 2.29
C SER A 93 10.24 13.35 1.20
N GLY A 94 10.23 12.88 -0.05
CA GLY A 94 9.74 13.63 -1.22
C GLY A 94 10.61 14.82 -1.61
N LEU A 95 11.79 14.99 -1.01
CA LEU A 95 12.69 16.12 -1.29
C LEU A 95 13.49 15.95 -2.58
N GLY A 96 13.38 14.79 -3.22
CA GLY A 96 14.13 14.47 -4.43
C GLY A 96 15.62 14.25 -4.16
N ASN A 97 16.39 14.19 -5.23
CA ASN A 97 17.84 14.03 -5.17
C ASN A 97 18.51 15.00 -6.16
N PRO A 98 18.85 16.22 -5.73
CA PRO A 98 19.45 17.23 -6.60
C PRO A 98 20.76 16.78 -7.25
N ALA A 99 21.55 15.93 -6.58
CA ALA A 99 22.79 15.40 -7.13
C ALA A 99 22.55 14.52 -8.37
N ASN A 100 21.39 13.87 -8.44
CA ASN A 100 20.95 13.04 -9.57
C ASN A 100 19.91 13.75 -10.45
N ASN A 101 19.76 15.06 -10.32
CA ASN A 101 18.75 15.87 -11.04
C ASN A 101 17.29 15.39 -10.83
N VAL A 102 16.99 14.77 -9.70
CA VAL A 102 15.62 14.38 -9.34
C VAL A 102 14.96 15.53 -8.56
N PRO A 103 13.91 16.15 -9.11
CA PRO A 103 13.25 17.29 -8.46
C PRO A 103 12.47 16.86 -7.21
N PRO A 104 12.24 17.77 -6.25
CA PRO A 104 11.37 17.53 -5.12
C PRO A 104 9.91 17.42 -5.56
N LEU A 105 9.16 16.57 -4.85
CA LEU A 105 7.69 16.51 -4.90
C LEU A 105 7.09 17.47 -3.88
N VAL A 106 7.81 17.68 -2.77
CA VAL A 106 7.42 18.60 -1.70
C VAL A 106 7.36 20.01 -2.25
N HIS A 107 6.21 20.66 -2.07
CA HIS A 107 5.89 22.01 -2.57
C HIS A 107 6.04 22.20 -4.07
N SER A 108 6.08 21.11 -4.86
CA SER A 108 6.15 21.20 -6.31
C SER A 108 4.86 21.80 -6.88
N GLU A 109 4.99 22.84 -7.67
CA GLU A 109 3.89 23.48 -8.41
C GLU A 109 3.21 22.53 -9.38
N TRP A 110 3.92 21.52 -9.89
CA TRP A 110 3.38 20.46 -10.75
C TRP A 110 2.49 19.49 -9.99
N VAL A 111 2.88 19.17 -8.74
CA VAL A 111 2.13 18.29 -7.84
C VAL A 111 0.91 19.00 -7.28
N LEU A 112 1.05 20.29 -6.91
CA LEU A 112 0.03 21.09 -6.24
C LEU A 112 -0.84 21.89 -7.19
N ALA A 113 -0.71 21.72 -8.50
CA ALA A 113 -1.57 22.31 -9.50
C ALA A 113 -3.07 22.08 -9.15
N GLU A 114 -3.94 22.96 -9.61
CA GLU A 114 -5.38 22.94 -9.27
C GLU A 114 -6.01 21.57 -9.59
N GLY A 115 -5.67 20.99 -10.74
CA GLY A 115 -6.09 19.64 -11.12
C GLY A 115 -4.92 18.68 -11.31
N PRO A 116 -5.18 17.36 -11.30
CA PRO A 116 -4.13 16.34 -11.39
C PRO A 116 -3.75 15.95 -12.82
N ASN A 117 -4.36 16.54 -13.84
CA ASN A 117 -4.23 16.10 -15.23
C ASN A 117 -2.77 16.00 -15.70
N ARG A 118 -1.97 17.05 -15.45
CA ARG A 118 -0.55 17.08 -15.86
C ARG A 118 0.29 16.05 -15.11
N VAL A 119 0.11 15.93 -13.79
CA VAL A 119 0.90 14.98 -12.99
C VAL A 119 0.55 13.53 -13.31
N ILE A 120 -0.71 13.22 -13.65
CA ILE A 120 -1.11 11.89 -14.15
C ILE A 120 -0.37 11.57 -15.46
N ARG A 121 -0.32 12.50 -16.40
CA ARG A 121 0.40 12.35 -17.67
C ARG A 121 1.89 12.11 -17.47
N ILE A 122 2.52 12.84 -16.54
CA ILE A 122 3.92 12.66 -16.18
C ILE A 122 4.15 11.25 -15.64
N VAL A 123 3.31 10.77 -14.72
CA VAL A 123 3.47 9.42 -14.16
C VAL A 123 3.25 8.35 -15.23
N LEU A 124 2.22 8.48 -16.05
CA LEU A 124 1.90 7.47 -17.06
C LEU A 124 2.96 7.36 -18.16
N ASN A 125 3.39 8.50 -18.70
CA ASN A 125 4.22 8.53 -19.94
C ASN A 125 5.65 9.04 -19.71
N GLY A 126 5.97 9.45 -18.49
CA GLY A 126 7.29 10.02 -18.17
C GLY A 126 7.42 11.50 -18.55
N LEU A 127 8.53 12.10 -18.15
CA LEU A 127 8.90 13.48 -18.41
C LEU A 127 10.35 13.56 -18.83
N GLN A 128 10.67 14.34 -19.87
CA GLN A 128 12.04 14.59 -20.33
C GLN A 128 12.31 16.08 -20.50
N GLY A 129 13.61 16.41 -20.49
CA GLY A 129 14.07 17.79 -20.68
C GLY A 129 14.05 18.62 -19.40
N PRO A 130 14.35 19.91 -19.52
CA PRO A 130 14.43 20.80 -18.38
C PRO A 130 13.07 21.05 -17.75
N VAL A 131 13.04 21.04 -16.41
CA VAL A 131 11.85 21.37 -15.62
C VAL A 131 12.25 22.30 -14.47
N LYS A 132 11.44 23.31 -14.21
CA LYS A 132 11.58 24.17 -13.05
C LYS A 132 10.67 23.68 -11.94
N VAL A 133 11.22 23.44 -10.74
CA VAL A 133 10.47 22.99 -9.57
C VAL A 133 10.95 23.74 -8.35
N VAL A 134 10.04 24.36 -7.63
CA VAL A 134 10.34 25.18 -6.43
C VAL A 134 11.46 26.20 -6.74
N GLY A 135 11.33 26.86 -7.89
CA GLY A 135 12.26 27.91 -8.32
C GLY A 135 13.65 27.43 -8.78
N LYS A 136 13.94 26.13 -8.77
CA LYS A 136 15.20 25.55 -9.23
C LYS A 136 15.02 24.81 -10.55
N ASP A 137 16.04 24.89 -11.39
CA ASP A 137 16.06 24.18 -12.67
C ASP A 137 16.66 22.79 -12.50
N PHE A 138 15.96 21.80 -13.02
CA PHE A 138 16.39 20.40 -13.09
C PHE A 138 16.42 20.00 -14.56
N ASN A 139 17.53 19.41 -14.98
CA ASN A 139 17.67 18.87 -16.33
C ASN A 139 17.78 17.34 -16.24
N SER A 140 16.65 16.75 -15.96
CA SER A 140 16.53 15.31 -15.77
C SER A 140 16.77 14.59 -17.11
N ASN A 141 17.51 13.47 -17.05
CA ASN A 141 17.58 12.50 -18.15
C ASN A 141 16.24 11.79 -18.40
N GLY A 142 15.20 12.25 -17.72
CA GLY A 142 13.82 11.83 -17.84
C GLY A 142 13.30 11.03 -16.64
N MET A 143 12.12 11.38 -16.18
CA MET A 143 11.32 10.50 -15.35
C MET A 143 10.75 9.38 -16.22
N LEU A 144 10.99 8.13 -15.84
CA LEU A 144 10.54 6.97 -16.60
C LEU A 144 9.00 6.87 -16.62
N PRO A 145 8.41 6.36 -17.71
CA PRO A 145 6.99 6.05 -17.76
C PRO A 145 6.65 4.85 -16.86
N TRP A 146 5.55 4.96 -16.12
CA TRP A 146 5.07 3.92 -15.22
C TRP A 146 3.85 3.16 -15.73
N ARG A 147 3.36 3.51 -16.92
CA ARG A 147 2.17 2.94 -17.55
C ARG A 147 2.15 1.42 -17.57
N GLU A 148 3.27 0.79 -17.95
CA GLU A 148 3.37 -0.65 -18.10
C GLU A 148 3.73 -1.38 -16.79
N THR A 149 4.36 -0.66 -15.86
CA THR A 149 4.76 -1.23 -14.57
C THR A 149 3.62 -1.18 -13.56
N VAL A 150 2.85 -0.09 -13.55
CA VAL A 150 1.68 0.11 -12.68
C VAL A 150 0.44 0.13 -13.57
N THR A 151 -0.12 -1.05 -13.80
CA THR A 151 -1.26 -1.24 -14.71
C THR A 151 -2.61 -0.95 -14.05
N ASP A 152 -2.67 -0.95 -12.72
CA ASP A 152 -3.87 -0.63 -11.95
C ASP A 152 -4.00 0.89 -11.78
N ASP A 153 -5.03 1.46 -12.39
CA ASP A 153 -5.32 2.90 -12.33
C ASP A 153 -5.67 3.36 -10.92
N ARG A 154 -6.25 2.48 -10.10
CA ARG A 154 -6.50 2.75 -8.67
C ARG A 154 -5.20 2.93 -7.92
N GLN A 155 -4.20 2.10 -8.18
CA GLN A 155 -2.90 2.22 -7.52
C GLN A 155 -2.20 3.54 -7.87
N ILE A 156 -2.25 3.98 -9.14
CA ILE A 156 -1.73 5.30 -9.54
C ILE A 156 -2.51 6.43 -8.85
N ALA A 157 -3.84 6.33 -8.79
CA ALA A 157 -4.68 7.30 -8.11
C ALA A 157 -4.35 7.40 -6.61
N ASP A 158 -4.15 6.26 -5.94
CA ASP A 158 -3.77 6.21 -4.53
C ASP A 158 -2.39 6.84 -4.28
N ILE A 159 -1.39 6.54 -5.13
CA ILE A 159 -0.05 7.15 -5.07
C ILE A 159 -0.14 8.67 -5.20
N LEU A 160 -0.84 9.15 -6.23
CA LEU A 160 -0.96 10.58 -6.48
C LEU A 160 -1.77 11.29 -5.39
N THR A 161 -2.80 10.62 -4.84
CA THR A 161 -3.56 11.14 -3.69
C THR A 161 -2.69 11.25 -2.45
N PHE A 162 -1.83 10.25 -2.19
CA PHE A 162 -0.85 10.32 -1.10
C PHE A 162 0.10 11.51 -1.29
N ILE A 163 0.69 11.67 -2.48
CA ILE A 163 1.63 12.75 -2.77
C ILE A 163 0.94 14.12 -2.63
N ARG A 164 -0.24 14.31 -3.23
CA ARG A 164 -0.97 15.59 -3.26
C ARG A 164 -1.60 15.97 -1.93
N GLY A 165 -1.97 14.97 -1.11
CA GLY A 165 -2.62 15.18 0.20
C GLY A 165 -1.72 14.98 1.41
N ASN A 166 -0.41 14.81 1.24
CA ASN A 166 0.52 14.50 2.32
C ASN A 166 0.67 15.67 3.30
N LYS A 167 0.07 15.52 4.48
CA LYS A 167 0.08 16.55 5.52
C LYS A 167 1.45 16.77 6.13
N GLU A 168 2.30 15.78 6.18
CA GLU A 168 3.69 15.89 6.67
C GLU A 168 4.53 16.79 5.74
N TRP A 169 4.16 16.84 4.44
CA TRP A 169 4.77 17.72 3.44
C TRP A 169 4.05 19.08 3.31
N GLY A 170 3.03 19.32 4.13
CA GLY A 170 2.21 20.52 4.06
C GLY A 170 1.26 20.57 2.86
N HIS A 171 1.00 19.44 2.22
CA HIS A 171 0.12 19.35 1.06
C HIS A 171 -1.35 19.21 1.44
N SER A 172 -2.23 19.84 0.64
CA SER A 172 -3.69 19.78 0.81
C SER A 172 -4.44 19.86 -0.52
N ALA A 173 -3.79 19.44 -1.61
CA ALA A 173 -4.41 19.44 -2.93
C ALA A 173 -5.47 18.32 -3.05
N SER A 174 -6.34 18.46 -4.05
CA SER A 174 -7.44 17.51 -4.29
C SER A 174 -6.93 16.11 -4.56
N PRO A 175 -7.65 15.07 -4.10
CA PRO A 175 -7.33 13.68 -4.41
C PRO A 175 -7.46 13.39 -5.90
N VAL A 176 -6.84 12.31 -6.33
CA VAL A 176 -6.90 11.82 -7.72
C VAL A 176 -7.79 10.59 -7.75
N THR A 177 -8.73 10.52 -8.69
CA THR A 177 -9.63 9.37 -8.81
C THR A 177 -9.13 8.38 -9.87
N PRO A 178 -9.45 7.08 -9.74
CA PRO A 178 -9.12 6.07 -10.75
C PRO A 178 -9.66 6.43 -12.13
N GLU A 179 -10.87 7.01 -12.19
CA GLU A 179 -11.52 7.39 -13.45
C GLU A 179 -10.73 8.49 -14.19
N GLN A 180 -10.11 9.43 -13.44
CA GLN A 180 -9.22 10.43 -14.01
C GLN A 180 -7.98 9.77 -14.63
N VAL A 181 -7.42 8.78 -13.94
CA VAL A 181 -6.25 8.03 -14.45
C VAL A 181 -6.62 7.23 -15.69
N THR A 182 -7.73 6.47 -15.64
CA THR A 182 -8.24 5.68 -16.78
C THR A 182 -8.47 6.55 -18.01
N LYS A 183 -9.13 7.69 -17.82
CA LYS A 183 -9.37 8.65 -18.92
C LYS A 183 -8.06 9.09 -19.58
N ILE A 184 -7.08 9.51 -18.78
CA ILE A 184 -5.80 10.01 -19.30
C ILE A 184 -4.96 8.87 -19.91
N ARG A 185 -5.01 7.67 -19.32
CA ARG A 185 -4.36 6.49 -19.88
C ARG A 185 -4.89 6.18 -21.29
N GLU A 186 -6.20 6.25 -21.50
CA GLU A 186 -6.82 6.03 -22.79
C GLU A 186 -6.49 7.16 -23.77
N GLU A 187 -6.58 8.43 -23.35
CA GLU A 187 -6.20 9.59 -24.17
C GLU A 187 -4.75 9.54 -24.67
N THR A 188 -3.86 8.90 -23.91
CA THR A 188 -2.43 8.86 -24.18
C THR A 188 -1.93 7.47 -24.57
N LYS A 189 -2.83 6.56 -24.96
CA LYS A 189 -2.49 5.16 -25.25
C LYS A 189 -1.47 5.00 -26.39
N ASP A 190 -1.56 5.86 -27.40
CA ASP A 190 -0.69 5.82 -28.57
C ASP A 190 0.61 6.65 -28.39
N ARG A 191 0.81 7.22 -27.18
CA ARG A 191 1.99 8.01 -26.90
C ARG A 191 3.17 7.13 -26.50
N SER A 192 4.18 7.09 -27.33
CA SER A 192 5.43 6.31 -27.11
C SER A 192 6.59 7.16 -26.58
N VAL A 193 6.45 8.49 -26.54
CA VAL A 193 7.51 9.40 -26.10
C VAL A 193 7.12 10.09 -24.78
N GLN A 194 8.13 10.40 -23.97
CA GLN A 194 7.94 11.15 -22.74
C GLN A 194 7.42 12.56 -23.03
N TRP A 195 6.73 13.15 -22.05
CA TRP A 195 6.28 14.53 -22.14
C TRP A 195 7.44 15.51 -22.01
N THR A 196 7.32 16.67 -22.64
CA THR A 196 8.10 17.85 -22.36
C THR A 196 7.25 18.87 -21.61
N ILE A 197 7.90 19.82 -20.92
CA ILE A 197 7.19 20.87 -20.21
C ILE A 197 6.33 21.73 -21.15
N ASP A 198 6.88 22.07 -22.32
CA ASP A 198 6.16 22.88 -23.32
C ASP A 198 4.88 22.22 -23.83
N GLU A 199 4.87 20.90 -23.92
CA GLU A 199 3.67 20.13 -24.28
C GLU A 199 2.67 20.13 -23.13
N LEU A 200 3.14 19.90 -21.88
CA LEU A 200 2.28 19.84 -20.69
C LEU A 200 1.62 21.19 -20.39
N LEU A 201 2.30 22.30 -20.66
CA LEU A 201 1.73 23.64 -20.50
C LEU A 201 0.55 23.92 -21.42
N LYS A 202 0.45 23.22 -22.56
CA LYS A 202 -0.69 23.30 -23.48
C LYS A 202 -1.89 22.44 -23.04
N VAL A 203 -1.67 21.54 -22.07
CA VAL A 203 -2.73 20.71 -21.51
C VAL A 203 -3.36 21.42 -20.31
N SER A 204 -4.69 21.36 -20.21
CA SER A 204 -5.40 21.88 -19.04
C SER A 204 -4.93 21.20 -17.75
N GLU A 205 -4.95 21.92 -16.65
CA GLU A 205 -4.68 21.32 -15.34
C GLU A 205 -5.84 20.44 -14.85
N LYS A 206 -7.07 20.72 -15.29
CA LYS A 206 -8.32 20.01 -14.95
C LYS A 206 -8.70 19.00 -16.00
#